data_3de2fa1e34c2675800821d7e3216d0c9
#
_entry.id   3de2fa1e34c2675800821d7e3216d0c9
#
_cell.length_a   1.000
_cell.length_b   1.000
_cell.length_c   1.000
_cell.angle_alpha   90.00
_cell.angle_beta   90.00
_cell.angle_gamma   90.00
#
_symmetry.space_group_name_H-M   'P 1'
#
loop_
_entity.id
_entity.type
_entity.pdbx_description
1 polymer ?
#
loop_
_entity_poly.entity_id
_entity_poly.type
_entity_poly.pdbx_seq_one_letter_code
_entity_poly.pdbx_strand_id
1 'polypeptide(L)'
;QFTNIDYKIHTYSFSRTENQILKILSDAEKKPQSIILYSIVDSSLAKYLANISHDKKIPCFGILGDLILSFSKLLNQKASHQPSGQYELNEEYYKRIEAIQFTMNHDDGNLVREINKSDIILLGVSRTSKTPTSIYLANKGYKTSNIPIINDNSIPKKLRDNPKISCVVGLNTEASRLVDVRKNRMNSLRETDNKKYTNIEN
;
A
#
# COMPACT_ATOMS: atom_id res chain seq x y z
N GLN A 1 -31.14 -6.65 4.58
CA GLN A 1 -32.44 -7.11 5.05
C GLN A 1 -33.44 -7.30 3.88
N PHE A 2 -33.10 -6.88 2.69
CA PHE A 2 -33.86 -7.13 1.48
C PHE A 2 -33.27 -8.35 0.78
N THR A 3 -33.98 -9.46 0.79
CA THR A 3 -33.59 -10.69 0.10
C THR A 3 -34.21 -10.74 -1.29
N ASN A 4 -33.48 -11.27 -2.29
CA ASN A 4 -33.93 -11.46 -3.67
C ASN A 4 -34.16 -10.18 -4.50
N ILE A 5 -33.32 -9.15 -4.29
CA ILE A 5 -33.28 -7.98 -5.18
C ILE A 5 -32.06 -8.11 -6.11
N ASP A 6 -32.33 -8.15 -7.41
CA ASP A 6 -31.29 -8.03 -8.43
C ASP A 6 -30.84 -6.57 -8.51
N TYR A 7 -29.55 -6.31 -8.31
CA TYR A 7 -29.00 -4.95 -8.42
C TYR A 7 -27.68 -4.95 -9.17
N LYS A 8 -27.38 -3.84 -9.81
CA LYS A 8 -26.11 -3.60 -10.49
C LYS A 8 -25.43 -2.36 -9.90
N ILE A 9 -24.19 -2.53 -9.41
CA ILE A 9 -23.40 -1.42 -8.88
C ILE A 9 -22.57 -0.79 -10.00
N HIS A 10 -22.63 0.53 -10.10
CA HIS A 10 -21.76 1.35 -10.94
C HIS A 10 -20.94 2.27 -10.04
N THR A 11 -19.62 2.15 -10.10
CA THR A 11 -18.71 2.92 -9.25
C THR A 11 -18.05 4.03 -10.06
N TYR A 12 -18.10 5.25 -9.55
CA TYR A 12 -17.45 6.44 -10.10
C TYR A 12 -16.44 6.97 -9.08
N SER A 13 -15.20 6.59 -9.25
CA SER A 13 -14.11 6.99 -8.33
C SER A 13 -13.63 8.40 -8.63
N PHE A 14 -13.17 9.10 -7.57
CA PHE A 14 -12.53 10.42 -7.68
C PHE A 14 -13.38 11.49 -8.38
N SER A 15 -14.69 11.50 -8.15
CA SER A 15 -15.60 12.53 -8.67
C SER A 15 -15.36 13.85 -7.91
N ARG A 16 -14.71 14.82 -8.57
CA ARG A 16 -14.23 16.09 -7.96
C ARG A 16 -14.74 17.33 -8.70
N THR A 17 -15.52 17.17 -9.76
CA THR A 17 -16.02 18.30 -10.56
C THR A 17 -17.52 18.18 -10.81
N GLU A 18 -18.19 19.32 -11.00
CA GLU A 18 -19.60 19.37 -11.35
C GLU A 18 -19.91 18.61 -12.65
N ASN A 19 -19.04 18.71 -13.63
CA ASN A 19 -19.21 17.98 -14.89
C ASN A 19 -19.23 16.46 -14.71
N GLN A 20 -18.41 15.93 -13.79
CA GLN A 20 -18.46 14.51 -13.43
C GLN A 20 -19.76 14.14 -12.74
N ILE A 21 -20.25 15.00 -11.84
CA ILE A 21 -21.57 14.84 -11.18
C ILE A 21 -22.69 14.81 -12.20
N LEU A 22 -22.73 15.76 -13.13
CA LEU A 22 -23.75 15.80 -14.20
C LEU A 22 -23.74 14.53 -15.06
N LYS A 23 -22.57 13.99 -15.37
CA LYS A 23 -22.45 12.72 -16.09
C LYS A 23 -23.06 11.56 -15.30
N ILE A 24 -22.72 11.46 -13.99
CA ILE A 24 -23.27 10.42 -13.10
C ILE A 24 -24.80 10.50 -13.04
N LEU A 25 -25.33 11.71 -12.88
CA LEU A 25 -26.76 11.94 -12.86
C LEU A 25 -27.44 11.56 -14.19
N SER A 26 -26.84 11.93 -15.32
CA SER A 26 -27.34 11.52 -16.66
C SER A 26 -27.31 10.00 -16.82
N ASP A 27 -26.32 9.31 -16.30
CA ASP A 27 -26.24 7.84 -16.34
C ASP A 27 -27.28 7.19 -15.41
N ALA A 28 -27.55 7.81 -14.26
CA ALA A 28 -28.59 7.36 -13.33
C ALA A 28 -30.01 7.56 -13.89
N GLU A 29 -30.29 8.68 -14.57
CA GLU A 29 -31.59 8.95 -15.19
C GLU A 29 -31.99 7.94 -16.27
N LYS A 30 -31.00 7.39 -16.96
CA LYS A 30 -31.22 6.37 -18.01
C LYS A 30 -31.64 5.01 -17.46
N LYS A 31 -31.55 4.83 -16.14
CA LYS A 31 -31.80 3.54 -15.49
C LYS A 31 -32.97 3.66 -14.53
N PRO A 32 -34.03 2.82 -14.67
CA PRO A 32 -35.12 2.83 -13.72
C PRO A 32 -34.64 2.45 -12.30
N GLN A 33 -35.28 3.07 -11.32
CA GLN A 33 -35.02 2.77 -9.89
C GLN A 33 -33.56 2.95 -9.42
N SER A 34 -32.83 3.91 -10.02
CA SER A 34 -31.47 4.23 -9.60
C SER A 34 -31.45 4.88 -8.23
N ILE A 35 -30.45 4.52 -7.42
CA ILE A 35 -30.12 5.14 -6.13
C ILE A 35 -28.67 5.58 -6.17
N ILE A 36 -28.36 6.79 -5.70
CA ILE A 36 -27.01 7.29 -5.60
C ILE A 36 -26.56 7.24 -4.15
N LEU A 37 -25.42 6.56 -3.89
CA LEU A 37 -24.71 6.59 -2.62
C LEU A 37 -23.40 7.32 -2.83
N TYR A 38 -23.06 8.30 -1.99
CA TYR A 38 -21.83 9.07 -2.14
C TYR A 38 -21.04 9.24 -0.84
N SER A 39 -19.72 9.37 -0.99
CA SER A 39 -18.78 9.70 0.07
C SER A 39 -17.93 10.93 -0.28
N ILE A 40 -18.55 11.93 -0.93
CA ILE A 40 -17.88 13.17 -1.34
C ILE A 40 -17.57 13.99 -0.10
N VAL A 41 -16.28 14.35 0.06
CA VAL A 41 -15.77 15.12 1.20
C VAL A 41 -16.01 16.62 1.03
N ASP A 42 -15.90 17.14 -0.20
CA ASP A 42 -16.19 18.53 -0.52
C ASP A 42 -17.69 18.84 -0.29
N SER A 43 -17.95 19.72 0.66
CA SER A 43 -19.31 20.06 1.09
C SER A 43 -20.11 20.81 0.00
N SER A 44 -19.44 21.59 -0.86
CA SER A 44 -20.09 22.32 -1.97
C SER A 44 -20.55 21.36 -3.05
N LEU A 45 -19.66 20.42 -3.44
CA LEU A 45 -19.94 19.40 -4.44
C LEU A 45 -20.98 18.39 -3.94
N ALA A 46 -20.95 18.02 -2.66
CA ALA A 46 -21.95 17.16 -2.03
C ALA A 46 -23.35 17.81 -2.05
N LYS A 47 -23.45 19.10 -1.70
CA LYS A 47 -24.71 19.87 -1.79
C LYS A 47 -25.20 20.00 -3.22
N TYR A 48 -24.28 20.26 -4.16
CA TYR A 48 -24.61 20.34 -5.58
C TYR A 48 -25.23 19.03 -6.08
N LEU A 49 -24.60 17.89 -5.77
CA LEU A 49 -25.13 16.56 -6.11
C LEU A 49 -26.52 16.34 -5.48
N ALA A 50 -26.68 16.63 -4.18
CA ALA A 50 -27.93 16.42 -3.49
C ALA A 50 -29.08 17.26 -4.07
N ASN A 51 -28.84 18.55 -4.37
CA ASN A 51 -29.84 19.44 -4.94
C ASN A 51 -30.32 18.96 -6.32
N ILE A 52 -29.38 18.67 -7.24
CA ILE A 52 -29.76 18.22 -8.58
C ILE A 52 -30.41 16.83 -8.54
N SER A 53 -29.94 15.94 -7.65
CA SER A 53 -30.60 14.63 -7.46
C SER A 53 -32.04 14.78 -6.98
N HIS A 54 -32.30 15.72 -6.07
CA HIS A 54 -33.63 16.04 -5.59
C HIS A 54 -34.53 16.56 -6.73
N ASP A 55 -34.04 17.50 -7.54
CA ASP A 55 -34.77 18.06 -8.68
C ASP A 55 -35.13 16.99 -9.73
N LYS A 56 -34.21 16.04 -9.91
CA LYS A 56 -34.40 14.90 -10.83
C LYS A 56 -35.12 13.71 -10.20
N LYS A 57 -35.57 13.83 -8.94
CA LYS A 57 -36.27 12.77 -8.18
C LYS A 57 -35.44 11.46 -8.08
N ILE A 58 -34.10 11.54 -8.04
CA ILE A 58 -33.23 10.41 -7.86
C ILE A 58 -32.88 10.32 -6.38
N PRO A 59 -33.19 9.22 -5.66
CA PRO A 59 -32.78 9.04 -4.28
C PRO A 59 -31.24 9.12 -4.15
N CYS A 60 -30.76 10.00 -3.27
CA CYS A 60 -29.33 10.30 -3.10
C CYS A 60 -28.97 10.38 -1.62
N PHE A 61 -27.97 9.59 -1.18
CA PHE A 61 -27.61 9.48 0.22
C PHE A 61 -26.10 9.62 0.43
N GLY A 62 -25.71 10.51 1.36
CA GLY A 62 -24.35 10.64 1.84
C GLY A 62 -24.03 9.58 2.90
N ILE A 63 -23.07 8.69 2.63
CA ILE A 63 -22.78 7.55 3.51
C ILE A 63 -22.06 7.99 4.79
N LEU A 64 -21.19 9.02 4.72
CA LEU A 64 -20.31 9.43 5.81
C LEU A 64 -20.78 10.68 6.57
N GLY A 65 -21.84 11.35 6.12
CA GLY A 65 -22.26 12.63 6.69
C GLY A 65 -22.54 12.58 8.20
N ASP A 66 -23.43 11.69 8.61
CA ASP A 66 -23.82 11.54 10.01
C ASP A 66 -22.67 11.00 10.89
N LEU A 67 -21.83 10.13 10.32
CA LEU A 67 -20.65 9.62 11.00
C LEU A 67 -19.65 10.76 11.29
N ILE A 68 -19.34 11.59 10.30
CA ILE A 68 -18.44 12.75 10.44
C ILE A 68 -19.01 13.75 11.48
N LEU A 69 -20.31 14.01 11.47
CA LEU A 69 -20.95 14.86 12.44
C LEU A 69 -20.85 14.30 13.86
N SER A 70 -21.03 12.99 14.02
CA SER A 70 -20.91 12.30 15.31
C SER A 70 -19.49 12.38 15.85
N PHE A 71 -18.48 12.14 15.02
CA PHE A 71 -17.07 12.31 15.40
C PHE A 71 -16.72 13.76 15.71
N SER A 72 -17.22 14.71 14.94
CA SER A 72 -17.01 16.15 15.18
C SER A 72 -17.50 16.56 16.57
N LYS A 73 -18.64 16.06 17.00
CA LYS A 73 -19.18 16.28 18.34
C LYS A 73 -18.35 15.59 19.42
N LEU A 74 -17.98 14.33 19.22
CA LEU A 74 -17.21 13.54 20.19
C LEU A 74 -15.82 14.13 20.44
N LEU A 75 -15.15 14.56 19.36
CA LEU A 75 -13.79 15.10 19.40
C LEU A 75 -13.75 16.61 19.70
N ASN A 76 -14.91 17.26 19.76
CA ASN A 76 -15.05 18.72 19.85
C ASN A 76 -14.20 19.47 18.79
N GLN A 77 -14.16 18.94 17.58
CA GLN A 77 -13.40 19.46 16.43
C GLN A 77 -14.29 19.55 15.21
N LYS A 78 -14.12 20.60 14.42
CA LYS A 78 -14.79 20.71 13.12
C LYS A 78 -14.08 19.87 12.07
N ALA A 79 -14.83 19.12 11.28
CA ALA A 79 -14.28 18.42 10.13
C ALA A 79 -13.71 19.43 9.12
N SER A 80 -12.50 19.16 8.60
CA SER A 80 -11.83 20.04 7.63
C SER A 80 -12.50 20.08 6.25
N HIS A 81 -13.27 19.06 5.94
CA HIS A 81 -13.90 18.85 4.61
C HIS A 81 -12.94 18.97 3.41
N GLN A 82 -11.64 18.74 3.64
CA GLN A 82 -10.64 18.79 2.59
C GLN A 82 -10.53 17.41 1.90
N PRO A 83 -10.76 17.33 0.59
CA PRO A 83 -10.52 16.12 -0.18
C PRO A 83 -9.04 15.71 -0.07
N SER A 84 -8.79 14.43 0.21
CA SER A 84 -7.43 13.88 0.37
C SER A 84 -6.63 14.44 1.56
N GLY A 85 -7.28 15.03 2.56
CA GLY A 85 -6.60 15.55 3.76
C GLY A 85 -5.80 14.50 4.56
N GLN A 86 -6.00 13.22 4.31
CA GLN A 86 -5.18 12.13 4.86
C GLN A 86 -3.84 11.96 4.15
N TYR A 87 -3.68 12.51 2.95
CA TYR A 87 -2.50 12.39 2.10
C TYR A 87 -2.09 13.78 1.61
N GLU A 88 -1.69 14.63 2.55
CA GLU A 88 -0.98 15.85 2.16
C GLU A 88 0.30 15.42 1.43
N LEU A 89 0.49 15.92 0.21
CA LEU A 89 1.71 15.76 -0.56
C LEU A 89 2.82 16.64 0.06
N ASN A 90 3.18 16.30 1.30
CA ASN A 90 4.23 16.96 2.06
C ASN A 90 5.58 16.30 1.80
N GLU A 91 6.65 16.87 2.34
CA GLU A 91 8.03 16.33 2.21
C GLU A 91 8.12 14.88 2.71
N GLU A 92 7.36 14.52 3.75
CA GLU A 92 7.33 13.17 4.29
C GLU A 92 6.75 12.15 3.29
N TYR A 93 5.70 12.55 2.56
CA TYR A 93 5.14 11.73 1.49
C TYR A 93 6.17 11.47 0.39
N TYR A 94 6.83 12.53 -0.12
CA TYR A 94 7.84 12.38 -1.18
C TYR A 94 9.04 11.56 -0.71
N LYS A 95 9.51 11.77 0.52
CA LYS A 95 10.58 10.97 1.13
C LYS A 95 10.21 9.49 1.19
N ARG A 96 8.97 9.17 1.51
CA ARG A 96 8.47 7.80 1.53
C ARG A 96 8.43 7.16 0.15
N ILE A 97 7.93 7.89 -0.86
CA ILE A 97 7.92 7.42 -2.26
C ILE A 97 9.35 7.17 -2.75
N GLU A 98 10.28 8.08 -2.48
CA GLU A 98 11.69 7.93 -2.83
C GLU A 98 12.31 6.71 -2.15
N ALA A 99 12.04 6.48 -0.87
CA ALA A 99 12.51 5.32 -0.13
C ALA A 99 11.96 4.01 -0.70
N ILE A 100 10.67 3.95 -1.08
CA ILE A 100 10.05 2.79 -1.70
C ILE A 100 10.72 2.49 -3.05
N GLN A 101 10.87 3.50 -3.90
CA GLN A 101 11.49 3.35 -5.22
C GLN A 101 12.95 2.90 -5.10
N PHE A 102 13.71 3.51 -4.18
CA PHE A 102 15.07 3.09 -3.87
C PHE A 102 15.12 1.62 -3.45
N THR A 103 14.28 1.21 -2.52
CA THR A 103 14.26 -0.14 -1.97
C THR A 103 13.89 -1.19 -3.02
N MET A 104 12.92 -0.91 -3.89
CA MET A 104 12.57 -1.80 -5.00
C MET A 104 13.73 -2.02 -5.97
N ASN A 105 14.53 -0.98 -6.22
CA ASN A 105 15.70 -1.06 -7.11
C ASN A 105 16.90 -1.78 -6.45
N HIS A 106 16.93 -1.88 -5.12
CA HIS A 106 18.03 -2.47 -4.34
C HIS A 106 17.63 -3.79 -3.64
N ASP A 107 16.62 -4.47 -4.18
CA ASP A 107 16.23 -5.79 -3.69
C ASP A 107 17.12 -6.90 -4.28
N ASP A 108 17.31 -7.99 -3.53
CA ASP A 108 18.11 -9.16 -3.90
C ASP A 108 19.54 -8.86 -4.41
N GLY A 109 20.20 -7.85 -3.86
CA GLY A 109 21.57 -7.49 -4.20
C GLY A 109 21.72 -6.69 -5.48
N ASN A 110 20.65 -6.17 -6.05
CA ASN A 110 20.71 -5.25 -7.17
C ASN A 110 21.36 -3.91 -6.75
N LEU A 111 21.99 -3.24 -7.71
CA LEU A 111 22.59 -1.91 -7.56
C LEU A 111 23.51 -1.74 -6.34
N VAL A 112 24.26 -2.77 -5.96
CA VAL A 112 25.23 -2.76 -4.85
C VAL A 112 26.19 -1.56 -4.90
N ARG A 113 26.41 -0.98 -6.09
CA ARG A 113 27.28 0.20 -6.24
C ARG A 113 26.78 1.43 -5.48
N GLU A 114 25.48 1.52 -5.23
CA GLU A 114 24.82 2.64 -4.55
C GLU A 114 24.45 2.34 -3.09
N ILE A 115 24.99 1.26 -2.53
CA ILE A 115 24.69 0.81 -1.17
C ILE A 115 24.96 1.88 -0.10
N ASN A 116 25.88 2.78 -0.36
CA ASN A 116 26.19 3.94 0.50
C ASN A 116 25.06 4.99 0.59
N LYS A 117 24.05 4.88 -0.26
CA LYS A 117 22.85 5.74 -0.21
C LYS A 117 21.74 5.12 0.65
N SER A 118 21.93 3.89 1.16
CA SER A 118 20.97 3.21 2.02
C SER A 118 21.02 3.77 3.43
N ASP A 119 19.87 3.98 4.04
CA ASP A 119 19.76 4.22 5.48
C ASP A 119 19.93 2.91 6.25
N ILE A 120 19.36 1.82 5.72
CA ILE A 120 19.38 0.48 6.32
C ILE A 120 19.81 -0.55 5.29
N ILE A 121 20.68 -1.49 5.69
CA ILE A 121 21.11 -2.62 4.88
C ILE A 121 20.70 -3.91 5.59
N LEU A 122 19.85 -4.71 4.94
CA LEU A 122 19.43 -6.02 5.44
C LEU A 122 20.31 -7.11 4.85
N LEU A 123 20.95 -7.88 5.72
CA LEU A 123 21.74 -9.05 5.37
C LEU A 123 21.02 -10.32 5.85
N GLY A 124 21.11 -11.39 5.10
CA GLY A 124 20.60 -12.69 5.54
C GLY A 124 20.48 -13.70 4.42
N VAL A 125 20.38 -14.96 4.77
CA VAL A 125 20.16 -16.04 3.81
C VAL A 125 18.78 -15.92 3.15
N SER A 126 18.56 -16.67 2.07
CA SER A 126 17.23 -16.69 1.43
C SER A 126 16.16 -17.16 2.41
N ARG A 127 14.99 -16.50 2.40
CA ARG A 127 13.81 -16.84 3.23
C ARG A 127 13.88 -16.38 4.69
N THR A 128 14.68 -15.39 5.02
CA THR A 128 14.68 -14.71 6.32
C THR A 128 13.80 -13.44 6.35
N SER A 129 12.83 -13.34 5.46
CA SER A 129 11.89 -12.19 5.37
C SER A 129 12.54 -10.83 5.05
N LYS A 130 13.69 -10.81 4.37
CA LYS A 130 14.37 -9.55 4.00
C LYS A 130 13.49 -8.63 3.16
N THR A 131 12.97 -9.12 2.03
CA THR A 131 12.13 -8.31 1.12
C THR A 131 10.89 -7.72 1.80
N PRO A 132 10.04 -8.46 2.53
CA PRO A 132 8.91 -7.84 3.22
C PRO A 132 9.35 -6.84 4.30
N THR A 133 10.46 -7.08 4.99
CA THR A 133 11.01 -6.15 5.98
C THR A 133 11.52 -4.87 5.31
N SER A 134 12.23 -4.99 4.18
CA SER A 134 12.73 -3.82 3.43
C SER A 134 11.58 -2.93 2.94
N ILE A 135 10.51 -3.52 2.42
CA ILE A 135 9.31 -2.79 1.99
C ILE A 135 8.62 -2.12 3.17
N TYR A 136 8.52 -2.79 4.33
CA TYR A 136 7.97 -2.18 5.54
C TYR A 136 8.77 -0.94 5.97
N LEU A 137 10.10 -1.04 6.00
CA LEU A 137 11.00 0.07 6.35
C LEU A 137 10.91 1.21 5.33
N ALA A 138 10.82 0.90 4.05
CA ALA A 138 10.62 1.88 2.99
C ALA A 138 9.31 2.67 3.15
N ASN A 139 8.22 2.01 3.57
CA ASN A 139 6.97 2.67 3.91
C ASN A 139 7.07 3.61 5.13
N LYS A 140 8.12 3.46 5.94
CA LYS A 140 8.48 4.39 7.02
C LYS A 140 9.45 5.48 6.58
N GLY A 141 9.82 5.52 5.28
CA GLY A 141 10.69 6.53 4.69
C GLY A 141 12.19 6.20 4.73
N TYR A 142 12.57 4.95 5.07
CA TYR A 142 13.97 4.53 5.11
C TYR A 142 14.38 3.84 3.80
N LYS A 143 15.40 4.37 3.12
CA LYS A 143 16.03 3.73 1.96
C LYS A 143 16.71 2.44 2.39
N THR A 144 16.17 1.29 1.99
CA THR A 144 16.62 0.00 2.47
C THR A 144 17.18 -0.84 1.32
N SER A 145 18.40 -1.34 1.47
CA SER A 145 18.98 -2.35 0.56
C SER A 145 18.90 -3.74 1.17
N ASN A 146 18.62 -4.73 0.31
CA ASN A 146 18.48 -6.12 0.69
C ASN A 146 19.58 -6.96 0.00
N ILE A 147 20.49 -7.54 0.78
CA ILE A 147 21.62 -8.33 0.27
C ILE A 147 21.46 -9.78 0.73
N PRO A 148 21.29 -10.73 -0.20
CA PRO A 148 21.25 -12.14 0.14
C PRO A 148 22.66 -12.66 0.47
N ILE A 149 22.81 -13.40 1.57
CA ILE A 149 24.04 -14.13 1.92
C ILE A 149 23.92 -15.54 1.32
N ILE A 150 24.79 -15.84 0.38
CA ILE A 150 24.92 -17.17 -0.25
C ILE A 150 26.22 -17.85 0.21
N ASN A 151 27.27 -17.05 0.38
CA ASN A 151 28.61 -17.48 0.81
C ASN A 151 29.36 -16.28 1.44
N ASP A 152 30.56 -16.49 1.93
CA ASP A 152 31.38 -15.47 2.59
C ASP A 152 31.68 -14.25 1.72
N ASN A 153 31.66 -14.41 0.38
CA ASN A 153 31.90 -13.32 -0.57
C ASN A 153 30.64 -12.51 -0.93
N SER A 154 29.48 -12.89 -0.40
CA SER A 154 28.19 -12.21 -0.69
C SER A 154 28.13 -10.79 -0.15
N ILE A 155 28.92 -10.47 0.88
CA ILE A 155 28.96 -9.13 1.47
C ILE A 155 29.81 -8.21 0.59
N PRO A 156 29.26 -7.11 0.07
CA PRO A 156 29.98 -6.17 -0.78
C PRO A 156 31.24 -5.62 -0.12
N LYS A 157 32.34 -5.49 -0.91
CA LYS A 157 33.61 -4.98 -0.40
C LYS A 157 33.46 -3.63 0.32
N LYS A 158 32.70 -2.69 -0.23
CA LYS A 158 32.41 -1.39 0.39
C LYS A 158 31.86 -1.51 1.82
N LEU A 159 31.03 -2.51 2.08
CA LEU A 159 30.45 -2.75 3.39
C LEU A 159 31.43 -3.42 4.34
N ARG A 160 32.28 -4.32 3.84
CA ARG A 160 33.36 -4.92 4.63
C ARG A 160 34.41 -3.90 5.07
N ASP A 161 34.81 -3.01 4.12
CA ASP A 161 35.83 -1.99 4.36
C ASP A 161 35.30 -0.87 5.28
N ASN A 162 34.01 -0.57 5.22
CA ASN A 162 33.35 0.44 6.07
C ASN A 162 31.99 -0.03 6.58
N PRO A 163 31.91 -0.84 7.64
CA PRO A 163 30.66 -1.36 8.17
C PRO A 163 29.75 -0.29 8.80
N LYS A 164 30.26 0.92 9.04
CA LYS A 164 29.49 2.06 9.59
C LYS A 164 28.86 2.96 8.52
N ILE A 165 28.91 2.56 7.25
CA ILE A 165 28.38 3.37 6.16
C ILE A 165 26.85 3.55 6.25
N SER A 166 26.16 2.60 6.86
CA SER A 166 24.71 2.56 7.05
C SER A 166 24.37 1.71 8.29
N CYS A 167 23.12 1.71 8.70
CA CYS A 167 22.65 0.76 9.72
C CYS A 167 22.56 -0.64 9.11
N VAL A 168 23.43 -1.56 9.52
CA VAL A 168 23.48 -2.94 9.01
C VAL A 168 22.76 -3.87 9.97
N VAL A 169 21.76 -4.61 9.45
CA VAL A 169 20.93 -5.54 10.23
C VAL A 169 21.00 -6.93 9.62
N GLY A 170 21.48 -7.90 10.41
CA GLY A 170 21.43 -9.32 10.05
C GLY A 170 20.10 -9.94 10.41
N LEU A 171 19.42 -10.55 9.43
CA LEU A 171 18.19 -11.31 9.66
C LEU A 171 18.54 -12.81 9.68
N ASN A 172 18.26 -13.46 10.79
CA ASN A 172 18.47 -14.88 11.00
C ASN A 172 17.15 -15.59 11.33
N THR A 173 17.14 -16.90 11.16
CA THR A 173 16.02 -17.78 11.56
C THR A 173 16.56 -19.16 11.87
N GLU A 174 15.80 -19.96 12.60
CA GLU A 174 16.15 -21.35 12.88
C GLU A 174 16.26 -22.19 11.60
N ALA A 175 17.27 -23.07 11.54
CA ALA A 175 17.53 -23.89 10.36
C ALA A 175 16.34 -24.79 9.99
N SER A 176 15.67 -25.40 10.97
CA SER A 176 14.46 -26.20 10.78
C SER A 176 13.36 -25.43 10.07
N ARG A 177 13.04 -24.23 10.57
CA ARG A 177 12.02 -23.34 9.98
C ARG A 177 12.40 -22.91 8.56
N LEU A 178 13.68 -22.67 8.32
CA LEU A 178 14.17 -22.29 7.00
C LEU A 178 13.94 -23.39 5.97
N VAL A 179 14.19 -24.64 6.33
CA VAL A 179 13.93 -25.82 5.49
C VAL A 179 12.45 -25.94 5.16
N ASP A 180 11.57 -25.79 6.15
CA ASP A 180 10.13 -25.89 5.94
C ASP A 180 9.61 -24.80 4.98
N VAL A 181 10.04 -23.55 5.17
CA VAL A 181 9.66 -22.45 4.29
C VAL A 181 10.19 -22.66 2.86
N ARG A 182 11.41 -23.19 2.71
CA ARG A 182 12.00 -23.51 1.40
C ARG A 182 11.24 -24.64 0.71
N LYS A 183 10.89 -25.72 1.42
CA LYS A 183 10.08 -26.82 0.90
C LYS A 183 8.69 -26.36 0.43
N ASN A 184 8.00 -25.57 1.26
CA ASN A 184 6.68 -25.06 0.91
C ASN A 184 6.71 -24.21 -0.37
N ARG A 185 7.78 -23.43 -0.58
CA ARG A 185 7.93 -22.66 -1.81
C ARG A 185 8.20 -23.54 -3.04
N MET A 186 9.08 -24.54 -2.92
CA MET A 186 9.33 -25.50 -3.98
C MET A 186 8.03 -26.18 -4.42
N ASN A 187 7.24 -26.64 -3.46
CA ASN A 187 5.94 -27.23 -3.71
C ASN A 187 4.97 -26.26 -4.43
N SER A 188 4.94 -24.98 -4.01
CA SER A 188 4.08 -23.97 -4.63
C SER A 188 4.49 -23.61 -6.07
N LEU A 189 5.78 -23.71 -6.39
CA LEU A 189 6.32 -23.46 -7.72
C LEU A 189 6.29 -24.71 -8.63
N ARG A 190 5.86 -25.88 -8.12
CA ARG A 190 5.91 -27.18 -8.80
C ARG A 190 7.31 -27.55 -9.30
N GLU A 191 8.34 -27.06 -8.64
CA GLU A 191 9.73 -27.40 -8.94
C GLU A 191 10.12 -28.71 -8.25
N THR A 192 10.97 -29.51 -8.91
CA THR A 192 11.52 -30.73 -8.32
C THR A 192 12.46 -30.39 -7.15
N ASP A 193 12.37 -31.15 -6.07
CA ASP A 193 13.11 -30.95 -4.83
C ASP A 193 14.62 -30.83 -5.09
N ASN A 194 15.18 -29.65 -4.92
CA ASN A 194 16.62 -29.43 -4.96
C ASN A 194 17.19 -29.70 -3.57
N LYS A 195 17.70 -30.91 -3.35
CA LYS A 195 18.22 -31.41 -2.07
C LYS A 195 19.24 -30.43 -1.41
N LYS A 196 20.05 -29.73 -2.20
CA LYS A 196 20.99 -28.73 -1.67
C LYS A 196 20.30 -27.50 -1.07
N TYR A 197 19.17 -27.08 -1.64
CA TYR A 197 18.43 -25.89 -1.19
C TYR A 197 17.62 -26.16 0.09
N THR A 198 17.23 -27.41 0.32
CA THR A 198 16.38 -27.84 1.44
C THR A 198 17.13 -28.61 2.52
N ASN A 199 18.45 -28.80 2.42
CA ASN A 199 19.25 -29.50 3.42
C ASN A 199 19.67 -28.55 4.58
N ILE A 200 19.65 -29.07 5.81
CA ILE A 200 20.04 -28.33 7.04
C ILE A 200 21.56 -28.11 7.12
N GLU A 201 22.35 -28.97 6.48
CA GLU A 201 23.82 -28.96 6.55
C GLU A 201 24.48 -27.99 5.54
N ASN A 202 23.70 -27.25 4.78
CA ASN A 202 24.18 -26.24 3.84
C ASN A 202 23.66 -24.86 4.30
#